data_b33b31bdde816eb957f8f43324ca0135
#
_entry.id   b33b31bdde816eb957f8f43324ca0135
#
_cell.length_a   1.000
_cell.length_b   1.000
_cell.length_c   1.000
_cell.angle_alpha   90.00
_cell.angle_beta   90.00
_cell.angle_gamma   90.00
#
_symmetry.space_group_name_H-M   'P 1'
#
loop_
_entity.id
_entity.type
_entity.pdbx_description
1 polymer ?
#
loop_
_entity_poly.entity_id
_entity_poly.type
_entity_poly.pdbx_seq_one_letter_code
_entity_poly.pdbx_strand_id
1 'polypeptide(L)'
;MTYPSLRQSLVLAGTIGALLGAAWPTAAQQPAPAQQPAPLPPGSPLIGRPDTADAKRLAPVPAPPLAAAADKLPVDKLKAPKGFKVEVYASGMPNARSLALGDKGTVFVGSRLQDKVYAIVDKGGKREVKIIASGLYRPNGVAFKNGTLYIMELSQLSKIDNIEDKLDNPPKPTVILDGLPKDEAHGWKYIAIGPDNKLYFEIGQPCNNCLPPEGYATMRRVNLDGTGMETIAQGIRNTVGFDWHPTSKELYFTDNSRDWMSEDLPNDELNRMTKVGQHFGSPFCYQGNLPDQEFGWGRKCEEFTPPIALMGPHTAALGMKFYTGNSFPAKYKNQILVARHGSWNKTNKLGGDVVMVNIKKDGSAGPIEPFLTGFLDNNNYVGRPVDVMVMKDGSVLVSDDWNGAVWRVSAGGNARTAAR
;
A
#
# COMPACT_ATOMS: atom_id res chain seq x y z
N MET A 1 48.71 19.02 54.02
CA MET A 1 49.27 18.87 55.36
C MET A 1 48.66 17.64 55.99
N THR A 2 49.46 16.61 56.12
CA THR A 2 49.77 15.68 57.23
C THR A 2 48.60 14.90 57.87
N TYR A 3 48.65 13.60 57.68
CA TYR A 3 48.17 12.52 58.58
C TYR A 3 48.79 12.68 60.05
N PRO A 4 48.26 11.97 61.08
CA PRO A 4 48.49 10.52 61.22
C PRO A 4 47.33 9.69 61.90
N SER A 5 47.18 8.48 61.57
CA SER A 5 47.30 7.15 62.22
C SER A 5 47.08 7.03 63.73
N LEU A 6 46.27 6.03 64.16
CA LEU A 6 46.58 5.17 65.31
C LEU A 6 45.82 3.81 65.21
N ARG A 7 46.58 2.72 65.23
CA ARG A 7 46.17 1.34 65.46
C ARG A 7 45.84 1.08 66.93
N GLN A 8 44.90 0.26 67.23
CA GLN A 8 44.94 -0.59 68.43
C GLN A 8 44.31 -1.94 68.14
N SER A 9 45.11 -2.96 68.31
CA SER A 9 44.73 -4.37 68.31
C SER A 9 44.30 -4.74 69.72
N LEU A 10 43.22 -5.55 69.84
CA LEU A 10 42.94 -6.32 71.02
C LEU A 10 42.51 -7.73 70.63
N VAL A 11 43.31 -8.67 71.06
CA VAL A 11 43.02 -10.10 71.02
C VAL A 11 42.24 -10.45 72.30
N LEU A 12 41.15 -11.19 72.17
CA LEU A 12 40.66 -12.05 73.27
C LEU A 12 39.96 -13.30 72.79
N ALA A 13 40.19 -14.31 73.49
CA ALA A 13 40.04 -15.74 73.23
C ALA A 13 38.54 -16.23 73.29
N GLY A 14 38.41 -17.35 72.67
CA GLY A 14 37.29 -18.19 72.42
C GLY A 14 36.34 -18.63 73.55
N THR A 15 35.20 -18.98 73.11
CA THR A 15 34.37 -20.06 73.66
C THR A 15 33.52 -20.66 72.57
N ILE A 16 33.65 -22.00 72.41
CA ILE A 16 32.89 -22.85 71.47
C ILE A 16 31.53 -23.04 72.08
N GLY A 17 30.48 -22.46 71.49
CA GLY A 17 29.07 -22.74 71.79
C GLY A 17 28.44 -23.38 70.56
N ALA A 18 28.13 -24.68 70.65
CA ALA A 18 27.36 -25.38 69.60
C ALA A 18 25.92 -24.87 69.62
N LEU A 19 25.57 -24.06 68.61
CA LEU A 19 24.18 -23.66 68.32
C LEU A 19 23.64 -24.59 67.22
N LEU A 20 22.67 -25.44 67.56
CA LEU A 20 21.83 -26.18 66.65
C LEU A 20 21.08 -25.16 65.77
N GLY A 21 21.49 -25.03 64.52
CA GLY A 21 20.84 -24.19 63.53
C GLY A 21 19.50 -24.83 63.08
N ALA A 22 18.39 -24.30 63.53
CA ALA A 22 17.10 -24.59 62.90
C ALA A 22 17.09 -23.94 61.52
N ALA A 23 17.12 -24.75 60.45
CA ALA A 23 16.95 -24.27 59.08
C ALA A 23 15.54 -23.72 58.93
N TRP A 24 15.44 -22.43 58.75
CA TRP A 24 14.19 -21.78 58.34
C TRP A 24 13.87 -22.18 56.91
N PRO A 25 12.62 -22.56 56.56
CA PRO A 25 12.28 -22.83 55.17
C PRO A 25 12.44 -21.52 54.40
N THR A 26 13.29 -21.56 53.36
CA THR A 26 13.38 -20.48 52.39
C THR A 26 11.99 -20.29 51.77
N ALA A 27 11.38 -19.14 52.03
CA ALA A 27 10.13 -18.78 51.37
C ALA A 27 10.39 -18.79 49.85
N ALA A 28 9.65 -19.67 49.16
CA ALA A 28 9.71 -19.69 47.69
C ALA A 28 9.31 -18.29 47.22
N GLN A 29 10.27 -17.60 46.53
CA GLN A 29 9.97 -16.33 45.90
C GLN A 29 8.83 -16.55 44.90
N GLN A 30 7.67 -15.92 45.15
CA GLN A 30 6.61 -15.87 44.16
C GLN A 30 7.19 -15.28 42.85
N PRO A 31 6.94 -15.93 41.70
CA PRO A 31 7.36 -15.35 40.42
C PRO A 31 6.78 -13.94 40.31
N ALA A 32 7.61 -13.00 39.94
CA ALA A 32 7.20 -11.63 39.69
C ALA A 32 5.97 -11.65 38.74
N PRO A 33 4.93 -10.84 39.01
CA PRO A 33 3.77 -10.78 38.13
C PRO A 33 4.25 -10.48 36.72
N ALA A 34 3.80 -11.28 35.75
CA ALA A 34 4.13 -11.08 34.35
C ALA A 34 3.80 -9.62 33.98
N GLN A 35 4.79 -8.87 33.55
CA GLN A 35 4.57 -7.49 33.13
C GLN A 35 3.58 -7.52 31.96
N GLN A 36 2.45 -6.83 32.11
CA GLN A 36 1.52 -6.64 31.02
C GLN A 36 2.26 -6.00 29.85
N PRO A 37 2.11 -6.52 28.63
CA PRO A 37 2.75 -5.92 27.46
C PRO A 37 2.32 -4.46 27.35
N ALA A 38 3.26 -3.59 26.97
CA ALA A 38 2.98 -2.18 26.77
C ALA A 38 1.82 -2.02 25.75
N PRO A 39 0.93 -1.04 25.95
CA PRO A 39 -0.16 -0.80 25.02
C PRO A 39 0.37 -0.52 23.63
N LEU A 40 -0.29 -1.08 22.61
CA LEU A 40 0.07 -0.83 21.21
C LEU A 40 -0.14 0.65 20.86
N PRO A 41 0.76 1.27 20.09
CA PRO A 41 0.58 2.65 19.66
C PRO A 41 -0.70 2.81 18.85
N PRO A 42 -1.37 3.98 18.90
CA PRO A 42 -2.53 4.28 18.07
C PRO A 42 -2.23 4.01 16.59
N GLY A 43 -3.20 3.44 15.87
CA GLY A 43 -3.02 3.07 14.45
C GLY A 43 -2.17 1.82 14.20
N SER A 44 -1.71 1.12 15.23
CA SER A 44 -1.00 -0.15 15.06
C SER A 44 -1.88 -1.17 14.32
N PRO A 45 -1.38 -1.83 13.27
CA PRO A 45 -2.10 -2.88 12.56
C PRO A 45 -2.33 -4.14 13.43
N LEU A 46 -1.73 -4.21 14.60
CA LEU A 46 -1.93 -5.31 15.56
C LEU A 46 -3.07 -5.06 16.54
N ILE A 47 -3.70 -3.89 16.52
CA ILE A 47 -4.90 -3.61 17.34
C ILE A 47 -6.04 -4.51 16.87
N GLY A 48 -6.65 -5.22 17.81
CA GLY A 48 -7.72 -6.18 17.54
C GLY A 48 -7.25 -7.58 17.14
N ARG A 49 -5.93 -7.83 17.10
CA ARG A 49 -5.38 -9.17 16.81
C ARG A 49 -5.87 -10.19 17.87
N PRO A 50 -6.48 -11.32 17.45
CA PRO A 50 -6.90 -12.37 18.35
C PRO A 50 -5.75 -12.93 19.19
N ASP A 51 -6.02 -13.34 20.42
CA ASP A 51 -5.04 -13.94 21.33
C ASP A 51 -4.86 -15.46 21.08
N THR A 52 -4.81 -15.86 19.82
CA THR A 52 -4.55 -17.24 19.41
C THR A 52 -3.09 -17.45 19.01
N ALA A 53 -2.59 -18.67 19.11
CA ALA A 53 -1.22 -19.01 18.74
C ALA A 53 -0.94 -18.69 17.25
N ASP A 54 -1.90 -18.91 16.38
CA ASP A 54 -1.76 -18.64 14.94
C ASP A 54 -1.76 -17.13 14.65
N ALA A 55 -2.70 -16.38 15.21
CA ALA A 55 -2.73 -14.93 15.04
C ALA A 55 -1.46 -14.24 15.57
N LYS A 56 -0.87 -14.73 16.67
CA LYS A 56 0.37 -14.20 17.24
C LYS A 56 1.58 -14.35 16.31
N ARG A 57 1.55 -15.31 15.38
CA ARG A 57 2.61 -15.49 14.37
C ARG A 57 2.47 -14.53 13.18
N LEU A 58 1.31 -13.93 13.00
CA LEU A 58 1.02 -13.03 11.89
C LEU A 58 1.46 -11.60 12.25
N ALA A 59 2.26 -11.00 11.39
CA ALA A 59 2.77 -9.64 11.52
C ALA A 59 2.86 -8.95 10.16
N PRO A 60 2.75 -7.63 10.12
CA PRO A 60 3.01 -6.88 8.89
C PRO A 60 4.36 -7.24 8.28
N VAL A 61 4.38 -7.37 6.96
CA VAL A 61 5.58 -7.69 6.19
C VAL A 61 6.05 -6.40 5.51
N PRO A 62 7.02 -5.69 6.11
CA PRO A 62 7.53 -4.45 5.53
C PRO A 62 8.32 -4.74 4.26
N ALA A 63 8.25 -3.82 3.29
CA ALA A 63 9.13 -3.89 2.13
C ALA A 63 10.61 -3.72 2.58
N PRO A 64 11.55 -4.42 1.94
CA PRO A 64 12.97 -4.26 2.23
C PRO A 64 13.43 -2.80 2.07
N PRO A 65 14.37 -2.32 2.90
CA PRO A 65 14.86 -0.94 2.84
C PRO A 65 15.75 -0.68 1.62
N LEU A 66 16.27 -1.73 1.01
CA LEU A 66 17.13 -1.70 -0.18
C LEU A 66 16.44 -2.43 -1.33
N ALA A 67 16.68 -1.97 -2.55
CA ALA A 67 16.26 -2.69 -3.74
C ALA A 67 17.05 -4.00 -3.88
N ALA A 68 16.41 -5.02 -4.44
CA ALA A 68 17.08 -6.26 -4.80
C ALA A 68 18.16 -5.99 -5.89
N ALA A 69 19.26 -6.69 -5.81
CA ALA A 69 20.27 -6.66 -6.87
C ALA A 69 19.66 -7.21 -8.18
N ALA A 70 20.06 -6.64 -9.31
CA ALA A 70 19.44 -6.94 -10.61
C ALA A 70 19.51 -8.43 -11.00
N ASP A 71 20.55 -9.14 -10.59
CA ASP A 71 20.74 -10.59 -10.79
C ASP A 71 19.92 -11.45 -9.83
N LYS A 72 19.27 -10.85 -8.84
CA LYS A 72 18.40 -11.54 -7.85
C LYS A 72 16.91 -11.30 -8.10
N LEU A 73 16.56 -10.55 -9.12
CA LEU A 73 15.17 -10.29 -9.46
C LEU A 73 14.49 -11.58 -9.96
N PRO A 74 13.31 -11.96 -9.45
CA PRO A 74 12.65 -13.24 -9.72
C PRO A 74 11.92 -13.28 -11.08
N VAL A 75 12.59 -12.90 -12.17
CA VAL A 75 11.98 -12.82 -13.52
C VAL A 75 11.43 -14.18 -13.98
N ASP A 76 12.14 -15.25 -13.67
CA ASP A 76 11.82 -16.63 -14.03
C ASP A 76 10.58 -17.17 -13.29
N LYS A 77 10.25 -16.60 -12.14
CA LYS A 77 9.06 -16.97 -11.37
C LYS A 77 7.79 -16.29 -11.86
N LEU A 78 7.93 -15.12 -12.52
CA LEU A 78 6.78 -14.34 -12.96
C LEU A 78 6.15 -14.95 -14.23
N LYS A 79 4.82 -15.10 -14.22
CA LYS A 79 4.05 -15.71 -15.29
C LYS A 79 2.92 -14.79 -15.73
N ALA A 80 2.87 -14.52 -17.03
CA ALA A 80 1.76 -13.85 -17.69
C ALA A 80 1.02 -14.84 -18.63
N PRO A 81 -0.18 -14.52 -19.14
CA PRO A 81 -0.92 -15.36 -20.07
C PRO A 81 -0.10 -15.68 -21.33
N LYS A 82 -0.44 -16.80 -21.98
CA LYS A 82 0.22 -17.22 -23.22
C LYS A 82 0.24 -16.08 -24.26
N GLY A 83 1.41 -15.84 -24.85
CA GLY A 83 1.62 -14.78 -25.84
C GLY A 83 2.09 -13.44 -25.24
N PHE A 84 2.25 -13.37 -23.92
CA PHE A 84 2.86 -12.20 -23.27
C PHE A 84 4.30 -12.49 -22.86
N LYS A 85 5.09 -11.43 -22.77
CA LYS A 85 6.46 -11.41 -22.25
C LYS A 85 6.50 -10.59 -20.98
N VAL A 86 7.19 -11.08 -19.95
CA VAL A 86 7.52 -10.33 -18.73
C VAL A 86 8.99 -10.02 -18.73
N GLU A 87 9.36 -8.78 -18.41
CA GLU A 87 10.75 -8.35 -18.31
C GLU A 87 10.91 -7.30 -17.19
N VAL A 88 12.14 -7.13 -16.70
CA VAL A 88 12.49 -6.01 -15.83
C VAL A 88 12.48 -4.74 -16.69
N TYR A 89 11.65 -3.77 -16.34
CA TYR A 89 11.66 -2.45 -16.96
C TYR A 89 12.77 -1.58 -16.38
N ALA A 90 12.84 -1.51 -15.03
CA ALA A 90 13.91 -0.85 -14.29
C ALA A 90 13.95 -1.40 -12.86
N SER A 91 15.09 -1.22 -12.19
CA SER A 91 15.30 -1.64 -10.80
C SER A 91 16.21 -0.63 -10.06
N GLY A 92 16.47 -0.85 -8.78
CA GLY A 92 17.28 0.06 -7.97
C GLY A 92 16.51 1.20 -7.35
N MET A 93 15.17 1.06 -7.24
CA MET A 93 14.26 2.04 -6.62
C MET A 93 13.63 1.45 -5.35
N PRO A 94 14.32 1.46 -4.21
CA PRO A 94 13.77 0.91 -2.99
C PRO A 94 12.35 1.42 -2.74
N ASN A 95 11.43 0.49 -2.45
CA ASN A 95 10.04 0.82 -2.15
C ASN A 95 9.28 1.51 -3.30
N ALA A 96 9.49 1.07 -4.56
CA ALA A 96 8.79 1.58 -5.73
C ALA A 96 7.27 1.40 -5.61
N ARG A 97 6.50 2.51 -5.72
CA ARG A 97 5.05 2.55 -5.46
C ARG A 97 4.28 3.08 -6.66
N SER A 98 3.56 4.21 -6.50
CA SER A 98 2.74 4.78 -7.57
C SER A 98 3.55 5.15 -8.81
N LEU A 99 2.94 4.98 -9.97
CA LEU A 99 3.52 5.24 -11.29
C LEU A 99 2.79 6.38 -11.99
N ALA A 100 3.52 7.27 -12.64
CA ALA A 100 2.96 8.28 -13.55
C ALA A 100 3.79 8.37 -14.83
N LEU A 101 3.11 8.51 -15.97
CA LEU A 101 3.75 8.62 -17.28
C LEU A 101 3.85 10.08 -17.72
N GLY A 102 5.05 10.53 -18.02
CA GLY A 102 5.34 11.84 -18.59
C GLY A 102 5.03 11.95 -20.08
N ASP A 103 4.97 13.19 -20.57
CA ASP A 103 4.68 13.49 -21.98
C ASP A 103 5.78 12.95 -22.91
N LYS A 104 7.05 13.00 -22.49
CA LYS A 104 8.21 12.49 -23.24
C LYS A 104 8.49 11.00 -23.00
N GLY A 105 7.67 10.33 -22.18
CA GLY A 105 7.78 8.89 -21.88
C GLY A 105 8.59 8.58 -20.63
N THR A 106 8.98 9.58 -19.85
CA THR A 106 9.55 9.39 -18.51
C THR A 106 8.54 8.70 -17.61
N VAL A 107 8.98 7.69 -16.86
CA VAL A 107 8.14 7.04 -15.85
C VAL A 107 8.55 7.56 -14.48
N PHE A 108 7.67 8.29 -13.82
CA PHE A 108 7.87 8.76 -12.46
C PHE A 108 7.38 7.70 -11.47
N VAL A 109 8.14 7.52 -10.38
CA VAL A 109 7.88 6.46 -9.39
C VAL A 109 7.93 7.07 -8.00
N GLY A 110 6.80 7.00 -7.28
CA GLY A 110 6.72 7.37 -5.87
C GLY A 110 7.30 6.30 -4.96
N SER A 111 7.48 6.62 -3.68
CA SER A 111 7.89 5.66 -2.65
C SER A 111 7.14 5.90 -1.34
N ARG A 112 7.00 4.86 -0.51
CA ARG A 112 6.27 4.99 0.76
C ARG A 112 7.20 5.08 1.97
N LEU A 113 8.23 4.23 2.01
CA LEU A 113 9.14 4.13 3.15
C LEU A 113 10.48 4.82 2.88
N GLN A 114 10.69 5.30 1.66
CA GLN A 114 11.81 6.14 1.28
C GLN A 114 11.35 7.60 1.24
N ASP A 115 12.30 8.50 1.31
CA ASP A 115 12.09 9.94 1.21
C ASP A 115 12.19 10.48 -0.24
N LYS A 116 12.07 9.60 -1.24
CA LYS A 116 12.48 9.87 -2.63
C LYS A 116 11.36 9.66 -3.63
N VAL A 117 11.42 10.44 -4.71
CA VAL A 117 10.70 10.21 -5.96
C VAL A 117 11.72 9.97 -7.06
N TYR A 118 11.47 8.94 -7.88
CA TYR A 118 12.37 8.53 -8.95
C TYR A 118 11.79 8.87 -10.33
N ALA A 119 12.66 8.96 -11.33
CA ALA A 119 12.31 9.00 -12.74
C ALA A 119 13.08 7.93 -13.50
N ILE A 120 12.39 7.14 -14.33
CA ILE A 120 12.99 6.20 -15.27
C ILE A 120 12.98 6.86 -16.65
N VAL A 121 14.16 7.07 -17.20
CA VAL A 121 14.35 7.70 -18.51
C VAL A 121 14.80 6.64 -19.51
N ASP A 122 14.08 6.47 -20.61
CA ASP A 122 14.49 5.57 -21.69
C ASP A 122 15.34 6.34 -22.72
N LYS A 123 16.59 5.92 -22.88
CA LYS A 123 17.55 6.44 -23.85
C LYS A 123 17.82 5.37 -24.92
N GLY A 124 16.84 5.13 -25.79
CA GLY A 124 16.98 4.18 -26.90
C GLY A 124 17.06 2.71 -26.43
N GLY A 125 16.28 2.35 -25.43
CA GLY A 125 16.22 1.00 -24.85
C GLY A 125 17.13 0.79 -23.65
N LYS A 126 18.05 1.69 -23.35
CA LYS A 126 18.80 1.74 -22.08
C LYS A 126 18.05 2.66 -21.11
N ARG A 127 17.59 2.09 -19.99
CA ARG A 127 16.84 2.82 -18.99
C ARG A 127 17.75 3.27 -17.86
N GLU A 128 17.67 4.55 -17.53
CA GLU A 128 18.40 5.18 -16.43
C GLU A 128 17.41 5.59 -15.35
N VAL A 129 17.72 5.26 -14.09
CA VAL A 129 16.94 5.69 -12.92
C VAL A 129 17.60 6.91 -12.30
N LYS A 130 16.82 7.98 -12.12
CA LYS A 130 17.23 9.22 -11.48
C LYS A 130 16.41 9.48 -10.23
N ILE A 131 17.02 10.08 -9.22
CA ILE A 131 16.30 10.65 -8.06
C ILE A 131 15.97 12.09 -8.42
N ILE A 132 14.68 12.43 -8.48
CA ILE A 132 14.22 13.77 -8.89
C ILE A 132 13.73 14.62 -7.70
N ALA A 133 13.47 13.99 -6.55
CA ALA A 133 13.19 14.66 -5.30
C ALA A 133 13.62 13.77 -4.13
N SER A 134 14.07 14.39 -3.04
CA SER A 134 14.47 13.71 -1.80
C SER A 134 14.18 14.57 -0.57
N GLY A 135 14.24 13.97 0.63
CA GLY A 135 13.90 14.64 1.88
C GLY A 135 12.38 14.82 2.06
N LEU A 136 11.57 14.04 1.34
CA LEU A 136 10.12 14.07 1.38
C LEU A 136 9.57 13.07 2.42
N TYR A 137 8.40 13.35 2.96
CA TYR A 137 7.80 12.47 3.96
C TYR A 137 6.73 11.57 3.35
N ARG A 138 7.08 10.29 3.11
CA ARG A 138 6.17 9.29 2.53
C ARG A 138 5.61 9.69 1.15
N PRO A 139 6.40 10.05 0.16
CA PRO A 139 5.94 10.54 -1.16
C PRO A 139 5.38 9.40 -2.02
N ASN A 140 4.24 8.79 -1.60
CA ASN A 140 3.67 7.63 -2.27
C ASN A 140 3.02 7.99 -3.61
N GLY A 141 2.22 9.04 -3.66
CA GLY A 141 1.42 9.40 -4.83
C GLY A 141 2.18 10.29 -5.81
N VAL A 142 2.18 9.90 -7.08
CA VAL A 142 2.68 10.74 -8.17
C VAL A 142 1.64 10.82 -9.30
N ALA A 143 1.45 12.01 -9.87
CA ALA A 143 0.62 12.22 -11.05
C ALA A 143 1.29 13.24 -11.97
N PHE A 144 1.05 13.13 -13.27
CA PHE A 144 1.68 13.99 -14.24
C PHE A 144 0.67 14.57 -15.23
N LYS A 145 0.81 15.85 -15.55
CA LYS A 145 0.01 16.49 -16.58
C LYS A 145 0.72 17.71 -17.16
N ASN A 146 0.77 17.82 -18.49
CA ASN A 146 1.25 19.00 -19.22
C ASN A 146 2.61 19.50 -18.70
N GLY A 147 3.60 18.62 -18.59
CA GLY A 147 4.95 18.93 -18.12
C GLY A 147 5.09 19.04 -16.59
N THR A 148 4.00 19.08 -15.84
CA THR A 148 4.02 19.21 -14.36
C THR A 148 3.87 17.86 -13.68
N LEU A 149 4.80 17.54 -12.78
CA LEU A 149 4.72 16.41 -11.85
C LEU A 149 4.12 16.88 -10.52
N TYR A 150 3.09 16.21 -10.08
CA TYR A 150 2.48 16.35 -8.76
C TYR A 150 2.96 15.23 -7.85
N ILE A 151 3.31 15.57 -6.62
CA ILE A 151 3.83 14.63 -5.60
C ILE A 151 3.00 14.77 -4.34
N MET A 152 2.37 13.68 -3.92
CA MET A 152 1.60 13.63 -2.68
C MET A 152 2.43 12.93 -1.60
N GLU A 153 2.79 13.70 -0.60
CA GLU A 153 3.35 13.22 0.67
C GLU A 153 2.23 12.82 1.63
N LEU A 154 2.57 12.45 2.84
CA LEU A 154 1.58 12.07 3.84
C LEU A 154 0.58 13.21 4.12
N SER A 155 1.05 14.45 4.23
CA SER A 155 0.25 15.60 4.67
C SER A 155 0.27 16.79 3.74
N GLN A 156 0.91 16.71 2.59
CA GLN A 156 1.00 17.82 1.66
C GLN A 156 1.08 17.36 0.20
N LEU A 157 0.60 18.23 -0.69
CA LEU A 157 0.72 18.10 -2.14
C LEU A 157 1.71 19.13 -2.66
N SER A 158 2.67 18.69 -3.40
CA SER A 158 3.68 19.53 -4.05
C SER A 158 3.68 19.33 -5.56
N LYS A 159 4.29 20.25 -6.30
CA LYS A 159 4.49 20.11 -7.76
C LYS A 159 5.89 20.51 -8.20
N ILE A 160 6.30 20.00 -9.35
CA ILE A 160 7.48 20.44 -10.10
C ILE A 160 7.06 20.71 -11.54
N ASP A 161 7.14 21.95 -11.97
CA ASP A 161 6.77 22.37 -13.32
C ASP A 161 7.93 22.10 -14.31
N ASN A 162 7.58 21.67 -15.54
CA ASN A 162 8.50 21.35 -16.63
C ASN A 162 9.60 20.35 -16.22
N ILE A 163 9.21 19.31 -15.44
CA ILE A 163 10.15 18.37 -14.84
C ILE A 163 10.94 17.58 -15.87
N GLU A 164 10.33 17.18 -17.00
CA GLU A 164 11.01 16.38 -18.02
C GLU A 164 12.16 17.10 -18.72
N ASP A 165 12.23 18.42 -18.61
CA ASP A 165 13.35 19.25 -19.10
C ASP A 165 14.43 19.49 -18.03
N LYS A 166 14.21 19.01 -16.80
CA LYS A 166 15.06 19.30 -15.63
C LYS A 166 15.52 18.05 -14.88
N LEU A 167 15.43 16.88 -15.50
CA LEU A 167 15.72 15.59 -14.85
C LEU A 167 17.17 15.44 -14.37
N ASP A 168 18.12 16.19 -14.94
CA ASP A 168 19.52 16.18 -14.52
C ASP A 168 19.80 17.13 -13.34
N ASN A 169 18.99 18.17 -13.18
CA ASN A 169 19.07 19.12 -12.07
C ASN A 169 17.66 19.57 -11.66
N PRO A 170 16.87 18.68 -11.06
CA PRO A 170 15.49 18.97 -10.70
C PRO A 170 15.39 20.02 -9.59
N PRO A 171 14.48 21.01 -9.71
CA PRO A 171 14.23 21.96 -8.65
C PRO A 171 13.51 21.28 -7.49
N LYS A 172 13.56 21.90 -6.31
CA LYS A 172 12.76 21.45 -5.17
C LYS A 172 11.27 21.53 -5.49
N PRO A 173 10.45 20.55 -5.05
CA PRO A 173 9.01 20.63 -5.18
C PRO A 173 8.44 21.88 -4.49
N THR A 174 7.45 22.52 -5.11
CA THR A 174 6.71 23.62 -4.54
C THR A 174 5.43 23.10 -3.91
N VAL A 175 5.22 23.34 -2.61
CA VAL A 175 3.99 22.94 -1.90
C VAL A 175 2.84 23.81 -2.41
N ILE A 176 1.71 23.17 -2.77
CA ILE A 176 0.47 23.82 -3.24
C ILE A 176 -0.73 23.52 -2.35
N LEU A 177 -0.64 22.49 -1.50
CA LEU A 177 -1.64 22.17 -0.47
C LEU A 177 -0.91 21.51 0.71
N ASP A 178 -1.19 21.95 1.92
CA ASP A 178 -0.67 21.36 3.16
C ASP A 178 -1.79 21.17 4.20
N GLY A 179 -1.39 20.76 5.41
CA GLY A 179 -2.33 20.59 6.52
C GLY A 179 -3.24 19.37 6.43
N LEU A 180 -2.97 18.43 5.53
CA LEU A 180 -3.67 17.15 5.52
C LEU A 180 -3.30 16.31 6.75
N PRO A 181 -4.14 15.33 7.16
CA PRO A 181 -3.83 14.44 8.27
C PRO A 181 -2.47 13.76 8.15
N LYS A 182 -1.78 13.61 9.29
CA LYS A 182 -0.41 13.07 9.39
C LYS A 182 -0.35 11.64 9.90
N ASP A 183 -1.51 10.99 10.07
CA ASP A 183 -1.57 9.60 10.54
C ASP A 183 -0.90 8.68 9.53
N GLU A 184 -0.02 7.80 10.03
CA GLU A 184 0.67 6.83 9.17
C GLU A 184 -0.22 5.64 8.81
N ALA A 185 -1.19 5.31 9.67
CA ALA A 185 -2.18 4.29 9.36
C ALA A 185 -3.07 4.78 8.20
N HIS A 186 -3.02 4.06 7.06
CA HIS A 186 -3.72 4.39 5.81
C HIS A 186 -3.50 5.83 5.33
N GLY A 187 -2.37 6.44 5.72
CA GLY A 187 -2.10 7.85 5.42
C GLY A 187 -1.41 8.09 4.09
N TRP A 188 -0.77 7.09 3.49
CA TRP A 188 -0.08 7.23 2.20
C TRP A 188 -1.08 7.25 1.06
N LYS A 189 -1.13 8.37 0.36
CA LYS A 189 -2.16 8.67 -0.62
C LYS A 189 -1.70 8.32 -2.03
N TYR A 190 -2.52 7.58 -2.77
CA TYR A 190 -2.45 7.52 -4.22
C TYR A 190 -3.08 8.79 -4.80
N ILE A 191 -2.55 9.29 -5.91
CA ILE A 191 -3.13 10.44 -6.62
C ILE A 191 -3.27 10.18 -8.11
N ALA A 192 -4.31 10.71 -8.69
CA ALA A 192 -4.50 10.74 -10.15
C ALA A 192 -5.31 11.98 -10.57
N ILE A 193 -5.15 12.40 -11.81
CA ILE A 193 -5.89 13.54 -12.36
C ILE A 193 -7.09 13.04 -13.14
N GLY A 194 -8.27 13.46 -12.71
CA GLY A 194 -9.55 13.07 -13.27
C GLY A 194 -9.90 13.72 -14.61
N PRO A 195 -10.97 13.23 -15.26
CA PRO A 195 -11.46 13.77 -16.52
C PRO A 195 -11.98 15.21 -16.40
N ASP A 196 -12.28 15.65 -15.18
CA ASP A 196 -12.66 17.02 -14.82
C ASP A 196 -11.47 17.96 -14.58
N ASN A 197 -10.26 17.48 -14.84
CA ASN A 197 -9.00 18.21 -14.62
C ASN A 197 -8.72 18.57 -13.16
N LYS A 198 -9.25 17.81 -12.20
CA LYS A 198 -8.92 17.89 -10.78
C LYS A 198 -8.03 16.72 -10.36
N LEU A 199 -7.25 16.92 -9.30
CA LEU A 199 -6.44 15.89 -8.67
C LEU A 199 -7.28 15.23 -7.57
N TYR A 200 -7.33 13.90 -7.61
CA TYR A 200 -8.08 13.07 -6.67
C TYR A 200 -7.11 12.36 -5.72
N PHE A 201 -7.56 12.16 -4.48
CA PHE A 201 -6.86 11.40 -3.45
C PHE A 201 -7.82 10.95 -2.35
N GLU A 202 -7.39 10.00 -1.57
CA GLU A 202 -8.13 9.49 -0.42
C GLU A 202 -7.48 9.96 0.88
N ILE A 203 -8.28 10.19 1.92
CA ILE A 203 -7.83 10.30 3.31
C ILE A 203 -8.38 9.09 4.04
N GLY A 204 -7.53 8.10 4.25
CA GLY A 204 -7.91 6.82 4.84
C GLY A 204 -8.31 6.91 6.31
N GLN A 205 -8.90 5.85 6.80
CA GLN A 205 -9.27 5.70 8.20
C GLN A 205 -8.00 5.59 9.07
N PRO A 206 -7.84 6.37 10.17
CA PRO A 206 -6.57 6.44 10.92
C PRO A 206 -6.35 5.25 11.87
N CYS A 207 -7.06 4.15 11.66
CA CYS A 207 -7.10 2.97 12.54
C CYS A 207 -7.43 1.71 11.73
N ASN A 208 -7.26 0.54 12.34
CA ASN A 208 -7.75 -0.69 11.74
C ASN A 208 -9.28 -0.67 11.57
N ASN A 209 -10.00 -0.41 12.66
CA ASN A 209 -11.46 -0.26 12.67
C ASN A 209 -11.86 0.73 13.79
N CYS A 210 -12.51 1.82 13.45
CA CYS A 210 -12.99 2.84 14.38
C CYS A 210 -14.03 3.72 13.69
N LEU A 211 -14.81 4.45 14.45
CA LEU A 211 -15.55 5.59 13.90
C LEU A 211 -14.53 6.66 13.49
N PRO A 212 -14.37 6.94 12.20
CA PRO A 212 -13.34 7.87 11.76
C PRO A 212 -13.67 9.29 12.22
N PRO A 213 -12.65 10.09 12.59
CA PRO A 213 -12.83 11.53 12.80
C PRO A 213 -13.38 12.21 11.53
N GLU A 214 -13.94 13.40 11.69
CA GLU A 214 -14.40 14.19 10.55
C GLU A 214 -13.27 14.37 9.52
N GLY A 215 -13.59 14.15 8.26
CA GLY A 215 -12.65 14.31 7.16
C GLY A 215 -11.81 13.07 6.83
N TYR A 216 -11.87 12.03 7.63
CA TYR A 216 -11.26 10.74 7.33
C TYR A 216 -12.24 9.78 6.64
N ALA A 217 -11.73 8.66 6.14
CA ALA A 217 -12.48 7.67 5.38
C ALA A 217 -13.22 8.29 4.17
N THR A 218 -12.55 9.20 3.45
CA THR A 218 -13.14 10.02 2.39
C THR A 218 -12.29 10.02 1.11
N MET A 219 -12.96 9.98 -0.03
CA MET A 219 -12.36 10.36 -1.31
C MET A 219 -12.52 11.87 -1.52
N ARG A 220 -11.47 12.53 -1.93
CA ARG A 220 -11.42 13.97 -2.17
C ARG A 220 -10.89 14.31 -3.55
N ARG A 221 -11.21 15.50 -4.02
CA ARG A 221 -10.57 16.10 -5.19
C ARG A 221 -10.25 17.58 -4.93
N VAL A 222 -9.26 18.10 -5.64
CA VAL A 222 -8.75 19.46 -5.50
C VAL A 222 -8.32 19.97 -6.87
N ASN A 223 -8.35 21.29 -7.09
CA ASN A 223 -7.82 21.90 -8.31
C ASN A 223 -6.29 21.65 -8.41
N LEU A 224 -5.73 21.71 -9.61
CA LEU A 224 -4.31 21.51 -9.85
C LEU A 224 -3.38 22.58 -9.22
N ASP A 225 -3.96 23.66 -8.74
CA ASP A 225 -3.27 24.70 -7.97
C ASP A 225 -3.38 24.51 -6.44
N GLY A 226 -4.04 23.45 -5.99
CA GLY A 226 -4.25 23.13 -4.58
C GLY A 226 -5.48 23.77 -3.94
N THR A 227 -6.25 24.58 -4.69
CA THR A 227 -7.46 25.23 -4.20
C THR A 227 -8.72 24.38 -4.40
N GLY A 228 -9.84 24.76 -3.78
CA GLY A 228 -11.16 24.17 -4.05
C GLY A 228 -11.27 22.69 -3.69
N MET A 229 -10.69 22.27 -2.56
CA MET A 229 -10.80 20.90 -2.06
C MET A 229 -12.24 20.57 -1.68
N GLU A 230 -12.72 19.42 -2.15
CA GLU A 230 -14.07 18.93 -1.86
C GLU A 230 -14.07 17.43 -1.56
N THR A 231 -14.95 16.99 -0.66
CA THR A 231 -15.22 15.58 -0.38
C THR A 231 -16.26 15.07 -1.36
N ILE A 232 -15.98 13.96 -2.04
CA ILE A 232 -16.84 13.39 -3.08
C ILE A 232 -17.44 12.04 -2.72
N ALA A 233 -16.84 11.32 -1.76
CA ALA A 233 -17.36 10.05 -1.25
C ALA A 233 -16.90 9.83 0.19
N GLN A 234 -17.60 8.94 0.90
CA GLN A 234 -17.36 8.60 2.31
C GLN A 234 -17.40 7.08 2.52
N GLY A 235 -16.98 6.64 3.72
CA GLY A 235 -17.01 5.23 4.08
C GLY A 235 -15.99 4.38 3.32
N ILE A 236 -14.85 4.95 3.00
CA ILE A 236 -13.74 4.32 2.30
C ILE A 236 -12.59 4.15 3.29
N ARG A 237 -12.22 2.90 3.62
CA ARG A 237 -11.23 2.64 4.66
C ARG A 237 -9.81 2.94 4.23
N ASN A 238 -9.38 2.39 3.11
CA ASN A 238 -8.00 2.53 2.60
C ASN A 238 -7.91 2.23 1.11
N THR A 239 -8.10 3.24 0.30
CA THR A 239 -7.91 3.18 -1.16
C THR A 239 -6.46 3.52 -1.53
N VAL A 240 -5.81 2.66 -2.30
CA VAL A 240 -4.46 2.91 -2.83
C VAL A 240 -4.43 2.80 -4.36
N GLY A 241 -5.57 2.86 -5.01
CA GLY A 241 -5.66 2.84 -6.46
C GLY A 241 -7.06 3.12 -6.98
N PHE A 242 -7.14 3.96 -7.99
CA PHE A 242 -8.37 4.31 -8.67
C PHE A 242 -8.11 4.76 -10.10
N ASP A 243 -9.14 4.64 -10.94
CA ASP A 243 -9.11 5.11 -12.33
C ASP A 243 -10.53 5.33 -12.85
N TRP A 244 -10.67 6.00 -13.97
CA TRP A 244 -11.96 6.32 -14.58
C TRP A 244 -12.25 5.41 -15.77
N HIS A 245 -13.48 4.92 -15.82
CA HIS A 245 -13.92 4.15 -16.97
C HIS A 245 -13.76 4.98 -18.26
N PRO A 246 -13.12 4.44 -19.30
CA PRO A 246 -12.73 5.21 -20.49
C PRO A 246 -13.88 5.92 -21.19
N THR A 247 -15.10 5.36 -21.13
CA THR A 247 -16.30 5.88 -21.81
C THR A 247 -17.21 6.63 -20.84
N SER A 248 -17.69 6.00 -19.75
CA SER A 248 -18.66 6.63 -18.83
C SER A 248 -18.04 7.69 -17.93
N LYS A 249 -16.69 7.69 -17.77
CA LYS A 249 -15.95 8.59 -16.87
C LYS A 249 -16.30 8.40 -15.39
N GLU A 250 -17.00 7.36 -15.02
CA GLU A 250 -17.24 6.99 -13.64
C GLU A 250 -15.95 6.52 -12.97
N LEU A 251 -15.80 6.84 -11.69
CA LEU A 251 -14.63 6.48 -10.89
C LEU A 251 -14.77 5.05 -10.37
N TYR A 252 -13.73 4.26 -10.56
CA TYR A 252 -13.57 2.93 -9.94
C TYR A 252 -12.36 2.96 -9.02
N PHE A 253 -12.44 2.30 -7.88
CA PHE A 253 -11.36 2.26 -6.89
C PHE A 253 -11.34 0.96 -6.09
N THR A 254 -10.15 0.56 -5.65
CA THR A 254 -9.97 -0.53 -4.70
C THR A 254 -10.13 -0.02 -3.28
N ASP A 255 -10.63 -0.86 -2.35
CA ASP A 255 -10.63 -0.54 -0.92
C ASP A 255 -10.18 -1.75 -0.11
N ASN A 256 -9.25 -1.53 0.81
CA ASN A 256 -8.74 -2.56 1.69
C ASN A 256 -9.58 -2.60 2.97
N SER A 257 -10.23 -3.73 3.21
CA SER A 257 -11.11 -3.95 4.35
C SER A 257 -10.34 -4.12 5.68
N ARG A 258 -11.07 -4.12 6.81
CA ARG A 258 -10.47 -4.24 8.14
C ARG A 258 -9.72 -5.55 8.36
N ASP A 259 -8.69 -5.51 9.19
CA ASP A 259 -8.00 -6.70 9.67
C ASP A 259 -8.73 -7.33 10.87
N TRP A 260 -8.41 -8.60 11.15
CA TRP A 260 -8.77 -9.31 12.39
C TRP A 260 -10.25 -9.60 12.62
N MET A 261 -11.11 -9.56 11.59
CA MET A 261 -12.44 -10.15 11.69
C MET A 261 -12.35 -11.68 11.63
N SER A 262 -11.68 -12.19 10.60
CA SER A 262 -11.18 -13.57 10.49
C SER A 262 -10.09 -13.61 9.40
N GLU A 263 -9.45 -14.76 9.16
CA GLU A 263 -8.53 -14.92 8.04
C GLU A 263 -9.23 -14.89 6.67
N ASP A 264 -10.52 -15.19 6.62
CA ASP A 264 -11.28 -15.30 5.38
C ASP A 264 -12.33 -14.19 5.20
N LEU A 265 -12.41 -13.25 6.16
CA LEU A 265 -13.34 -12.11 6.14
C LEU A 265 -12.71 -10.88 6.77
N PRO A 266 -13.08 -9.70 6.25
CA PRO A 266 -13.84 -9.45 5.03
C PRO A 266 -12.95 -9.53 3.79
N ASN A 267 -13.58 -9.61 2.62
CA ASN A 267 -12.87 -9.43 1.36
C ASN A 267 -12.51 -7.96 1.15
N ASP A 268 -11.38 -7.70 0.49
CA ASP A 268 -11.11 -6.40 -0.11
C ASP A 268 -12.03 -6.16 -1.30
N GLU A 269 -12.19 -4.92 -1.71
CA GLU A 269 -13.26 -4.48 -2.60
C GLU A 269 -12.74 -3.79 -3.85
N LEU A 270 -13.48 -3.96 -4.95
CA LEU A 270 -13.47 -3.07 -6.09
C LEU A 270 -14.81 -2.34 -6.13
N ASN A 271 -14.77 -1.03 -6.04
CA ASN A 271 -15.91 -0.14 -5.92
C ASN A 271 -16.11 0.70 -7.19
N ARG A 272 -17.33 1.14 -7.44
CA ARG A 272 -17.72 2.06 -8.53
C ARG A 272 -18.52 3.21 -7.96
N MET A 273 -18.04 4.44 -8.17
CA MET A 273 -18.74 5.65 -7.82
C MET A 273 -19.50 6.20 -9.03
N THR A 274 -20.81 6.24 -8.96
CA THR A 274 -21.70 6.72 -10.02
C THR A 274 -22.21 8.15 -9.79
N LYS A 275 -22.12 8.64 -8.55
CA LYS A 275 -22.50 10.00 -8.17
C LYS A 275 -21.69 10.48 -6.96
N VAL A 276 -21.51 11.78 -6.86
CA VAL A 276 -20.92 12.42 -5.67
C VAL A 276 -21.79 12.19 -4.43
N GLY A 277 -21.15 12.01 -3.27
CA GLY A 277 -21.83 11.85 -1.98
C GLY A 277 -22.19 10.40 -1.61
N GLN A 278 -21.78 9.40 -2.40
CA GLN A 278 -21.97 7.99 -2.02
C GLN A 278 -21.15 7.62 -0.80
N HIS A 279 -21.69 6.69 0.01
CA HIS A 279 -21.01 6.08 1.16
C HIS A 279 -20.78 4.59 0.89
N PHE A 280 -19.56 4.12 1.06
CA PHE A 280 -19.12 2.77 0.68
C PHE A 280 -19.01 1.77 1.84
N GLY A 281 -19.55 2.09 2.99
CA GLY A 281 -19.85 1.16 4.08
C GLY A 281 -18.94 1.27 5.30
N SER A 282 -17.64 1.45 5.17
CA SER A 282 -16.71 1.49 6.31
C SER A 282 -17.07 2.63 7.30
N PRO A 283 -17.08 2.38 8.62
CA PRO A 283 -16.77 1.13 9.32
C PRO A 283 -17.98 0.24 9.60
N PHE A 284 -19.14 0.49 9.06
CA PHE A 284 -20.41 -0.13 9.43
C PHE A 284 -20.70 -1.45 8.70
N CYS A 285 -20.30 -1.53 7.43
CA CYS A 285 -20.55 -2.67 6.56
C CYS A 285 -19.37 -2.86 5.60
N TYR A 286 -18.97 -4.11 5.40
CA TYR A 286 -17.94 -4.53 4.46
C TYR A 286 -18.51 -5.46 3.40
N GLN A 287 -17.87 -5.56 2.24
CA GLN A 287 -18.21 -6.41 1.09
C GLN A 287 -19.69 -6.32 0.66
N GLY A 288 -20.39 -5.26 1.05
CA GLY A 288 -21.77 -4.98 0.67
C GLY A 288 -22.84 -5.76 1.43
N ASN A 289 -22.47 -6.78 2.21
CA ASN A 289 -23.42 -7.65 2.91
C ASN A 289 -22.95 -8.17 4.28
N LEU A 290 -21.82 -7.65 4.79
CA LEU A 290 -21.22 -8.09 6.04
C LEU A 290 -21.25 -6.94 7.05
N PRO A 291 -22.24 -6.86 7.94
CA PRO A 291 -22.26 -5.86 9.01
C PRO A 291 -21.04 -6.01 9.91
N ASP A 292 -20.43 -4.89 10.27
CA ASP A 292 -19.31 -4.88 11.20
C ASP A 292 -19.78 -5.28 12.61
N GLN A 293 -18.97 -6.10 13.30
CA GLN A 293 -19.32 -6.62 14.61
C GLN A 293 -19.28 -5.57 15.73
N GLU A 294 -18.52 -4.47 15.53
CA GLU A 294 -18.37 -3.40 16.52
C GLU A 294 -19.23 -2.18 16.19
N PHE A 295 -19.31 -1.79 14.91
CA PHE A 295 -19.95 -0.55 14.47
C PHE A 295 -21.20 -0.76 13.62
N GLY A 296 -21.50 -1.98 13.18
CA GLY A 296 -22.65 -2.29 12.33
C GLY A 296 -24.01 -2.33 13.06
N TRP A 297 -24.03 -2.22 14.38
CA TRP A 297 -25.25 -2.28 15.18
C TRP A 297 -26.24 -1.16 14.80
N GLY A 298 -27.48 -1.54 14.51
CA GLY A 298 -28.52 -0.60 14.12
C GLY A 298 -28.40 -0.05 12.70
N ARG A 299 -27.44 -0.53 11.91
CA ARG A 299 -27.25 -0.17 10.50
C ARG A 299 -27.57 -1.38 9.61
N LYS A 300 -27.96 -1.09 8.37
CA LYS A 300 -28.18 -2.12 7.34
C LYS A 300 -27.22 -1.89 6.19
N CYS A 301 -26.65 -2.97 5.64
CA CYS A 301 -25.71 -2.85 4.53
C CYS A 301 -26.32 -2.20 3.28
N GLU A 302 -27.64 -2.32 3.09
CA GLU A 302 -28.38 -1.70 1.99
C GLU A 302 -28.40 -0.15 2.04
N GLU A 303 -28.01 0.44 3.18
CA GLU A 303 -27.82 1.90 3.31
C GLU A 303 -26.60 2.40 2.54
N PHE A 304 -25.67 1.50 2.19
CA PHE A 304 -24.38 1.81 1.59
C PHE A 304 -24.29 1.33 0.14
N THR A 305 -23.39 1.94 -0.61
CA THR A 305 -23.09 1.47 -1.97
C THR A 305 -22.26 0.19 -1.90
N PRO A 306 -22.75 -0.94 -2.42
CA PRO A 306 -22.00 -2.18 -2.40
C PRO A 306 -20.83 -2.17 -3.40
N PRO A 307 -19.76 -2.94 -3.17
CA PRO A 307 -18.72 -3.16 -4.16
C PRO A 307 -19.27 -3.90 -5.39
N ILE A 308 -18.62 -3.68 -6.53
CA ILE A 308 -18.95 -4.38 -7.77
C ILE A 308 -18.23 -5.73 -7.89
N ALA A 309 -17.13 -5.90 -7.15
CA ALA A 309 -16.40 -7.17 -7.07
C ALA A 309 -15.65 -7.31 -5.74
N LEU A 310 -15.52 -8.54 -5.27
CA LEU A 310 -14.72 -8.92 -4.12
C LEU A 310 -13.34 -9.39 -4.59
N MET A 311 -12.28 -8.76 -4.06
CA MET A 311 -10.91 -8.98 -4.50
C MET A 311 -10.20 -10.12 -3.76
N GLY A 312 -10.90 -10.80 -2.85
CA GLY A 312 -10.38 -11.81 -1.94
C GLY A 312 -10.06 -11.24 -0.54
N PRO A 313 -10.08 -12.11 0.50
CA PRO A 313 -9.84 -11.66 1.86
C PRO A 313 -8.39 -11.22 2.06
N HIS A 314 -8.22 -9.99 2.53
CA HIS A 314 -6.91 -9.42 2.91
C HIS A 314 -5.86 -9.44 1.79
N THR A 315 -6.26 -9.41 0.53
CA THR A 315 -5.32 -9.45 -0.61
C THR A 315 -4.53 -8.16 -0.79
N ALA A 316 -4.90 -7.10 -0.06
CA ALA A 316 -4.38 -5.76 -0.22
C ALA A 316 -4.45 -5.30 -1.69
N ALA A 317 -5.68 -5.20 -2.22
CA ALA A 317 -5.94 -4.69 -3.55
C ALA A 317 -5.55 -3.21 -3.60
N LEU A 318 -4.47 -2.87 -4.33
CA LEU A 318 -3.89 -1.54 -4.37
C LEU A 318 -4.14 -0.84 -5.71
N GLY A 319 -3.08 -0.57 -6.49
CA GLY A 319 -3.15 0.13 -7.76
C GLY A 319 -4.03 -0.58 -8.79
N MET A 320 -4.77 0.18 -9.55
CA MET A 320 -5.62 -0.34 -10.62
C MET A 320 -5.62 0.57 -11.84
N LYS A 321 -5.79 0.00 -13.04
CA LYS A 321 -5.95 0.78 -14.28
C LYS A 321 -6.89 0.08 -15.25
N PHE A 322 -7.72 0.87 -15.93
CA PHE A 322 -8.38 0.41 -17.14
C PHE A 322 -7.32 0.23 -18.25
N TYR A 323 -7.30 -0.94 -18.86
CA TYR A 323 -6.44 -1.17 -20.00
C TYR A 323 -6.98 -0.45 -21.24
N THR A 324 -6.42 0.70 -21.54
CA THR A 324 -6.78 1.52 -22.69
C THR A 324 -5.84 1.33 -23.90
N GLY A 325 -4.79 0.50 -23.74
CA GLY A 325 -3.84 0.19 -24.80
C GLY A 325 -4.45 -0.61 -25.95
N ASN A 326 -3.72 -0.73 -27.06
CA ASN A 326 -4.16 -1.45 -28.25
C ASN A 326 -3.21 -2.62 -28.63
N SER A 327 -2.21 -2.93 -27.80
CA SER A 327 -1.25 -3.99 -28.09
C SER A 327 -1.66 -5.36 -27.58
N PHE A 328 -2.56 -5.41 -26.58
CA PHE A 328 -3.09 -6.65 -26.05
C PHE A 328 -4.31 -7.13 -26.86
N PRO A 329 -4.66 -8.43 -26.80
CA PRO A 329 -5.89 -8.95 -27.39
C PRO A 329 -7.14 -8.17 -26.96
N ALA A 330 -8.16 -8.14 -27.83
CA ALA A 330 -9.38 -7.35 -27.64
C ALA A 330 -10.09 -7.60 -26.30
N LYS A 331 -9.99 -8.81 -25.73
CA LYS A 331 -10.58 -9.14 -24.43
C LYS A 331 -10.06 -8.29 -23.28
N TYR A 332 -8.87 -7.68 -23.40
CA TYR A 332 -8.30 -6.80 -22.36
C TYR A 332 -8.79 -5.35 -22.48
N LYS A 333 -9.32 -4.96 -23.63
CA LYS A 333 -9.69 -3.56 -23.88
C LYS A 333 -10.79 -3.11 -22.90
N ASN A 334 -10.52 -2.01 -22.19
CA ASN A 334 -11.40 -1.41 -21.17
C ASN A 334 -11.70 -2.36 -19.99
N GLN A 335 -10.89 -3.39 -19.77
CA GLN A 335 -10.92 -4.19 -18.55
C GLN A 335 -10.01 -3.57 -17.49
N ILE A 336 -10.25 -3.89 -16.22
CA ILE A 336 -9.45 -3.36 -15.11
C ILE A 336 -8.33 -4.35 -14.77
N LEU A 337 -7.10 -3.88 -14.71
CA LEU A 337 -5.98 -4.60 -14.10
C LEU A 337 -5.81 -4.09 -12.67
N VAL A 338 -5.73 -5.00 -11.69
CA VAL A 338 -5.61 -4.69 -10.26
C VAL A 338 -4.40 -5.38 -9.68
N ALA A 339 -3.49 -4.62 -9.08
CA ALA A 339 -2.38 -5.17 -8.31
C ALA A 339 -2.88 -5.55 -6.89
N ARG A 340 -2.78 -6.84 -6.55
CA ARG A 340 -3.06 -7.35 -5.21
C ARG A 340 -1.72 -7.58 -4.52
N HIS A 341 -1.36 -6.67 -3.62
CA HIS A 341 -0.06 -6.62 -2.95
C HIS A 341 0.22 -7.85 -2.09
N GLY A 342 -0.82 -8.43 -1.54
CA GLY A 342 -0.78 -9.68 -0.79
C GLY A 342 -0.98 -9.52 0.72
N SER A 343 -1.60 -10.55 1.29
CA SER A 343 -1.96 -10.60 2.72
C SER A 343 -0.74 -10.71 3.63
N TRP A 344 -0.87 -10.17 4.84
CA TRP A 344 0.10 -10.34 5.91
C TRP A 344 -0.53 -10.99 7.16
N ASN A 345 -1.86 -10.89 7.29
CA ASN A 345 -2.67 -11.36 8.40
C ASN A 345 -3.41 -12.67 8.10
N LYS A 346 -2.87 -13.49 7.18
CA LYS A 346 -3.36 -14.83 6.84
C LYS A 346 -2.25 -15.87 6.97
N THR A 347 -2.60 -17.04 7.51
CA THR A 347 -1.73 -18.22 7.55
C THR A 347 -1.41 -18.71 6.13
N ASN A 348 -2.44 -18.89 5.30
CA ASN A 348 -2.31 -19.16 3.87
C ASN A 348 -2.47 -17.85 3.10
N LYS A 349 -1.36 -17.29 2.66
CA LYS A 349 -1.32 -15.98 2.00
C LYS A 349 -2.08 -15.99 0.68
N LEU A 350 -2.68 -14.85 0.35
CA LEU A 350 -3.35 -14.57 -0.92
C LEU A 350 -2.81 -13.28 -1.54
N GLY A 351 -3.07 -13.07 -2.83
CA GLY A 351 -2.52 -11.95 -3.57
C GLY A 351 -1.05 -12.19 -3.93
N GLY A 352 -0.26 -11.13 -4.06
CA GLY A 352 1.06 -11.22 -4.70
C GLY A 352 0.88 -11.52 -6.20
N ASP A 353 -0.05 -10.80 -6.84
CA ASP A 353 -0.36 -10.97 -8.25
C ASP A 353 -1.01 -9.69 -8.83
N VAL A 354 -1.15 -9.66 -10.14
CA VAL A 354 -2.04 -8.74 -10.84
C VAL A 354 -3.16 -9.56 -11.46
N VAL A 355 -4.39 -9.14 -11.25
CA VAL A 355 -5.58 -9.77 -11.83
C VAL A 355 -6.25 -8.84 -12.81
N MET A 356 -6.98 -9.42 -13.78
CA MET A 356 -7.90 -8.71 -14.65
C MET A 356 -9.32 -8.90 -14.14
N VAL A 357 -10.03 -7.80 -13.93
CA VAL A 357 -11.47 -7.79 -13.64
C VAL A 357 -12.21 -7.44 -14.93
N ASN A 358 -13.04 -8.35 -15.40
CA ASN A 358 -13.86 -8.10 -16.58
C ASN A 358 -14.98 -7.12 -16.21
N ILE A 359 -15.12 -6.04 -16.98
CA ILE A 359 -16.19 -5.05 -16.80
C ILE A 359 -17.18 -5.16 -17.93
N LYS A 360 -18.44 -5.38 -17.58
CA LYS A 360 -19.55 -5.48 -18.54
C LYS A 360 -19.99 -4.07 -19.02
N LYS A 361 -20.82 -4.06 -20.06
CA LYS A 361 -21.31 -2.80 -20.65
C LYS A 361 -22.12 -1.92 -19.67
N ASP A 362 -22.76 -2.55 -18.69
CA ASP A 362 -23.51 -1.85 -17.63
C ASP A 362 -22.61 -1.35 -16.47
N GLY A 363 -21.31 -1.63 -16.57
CA GLY A 363 -20.31 -1.28 -15.56
C GLY A 363 -20.22 -2.24 -14.38
N SER A 364 -21.01 -3.33 -14.37
CA SER A 364 -20.87 -4.40 -13.38
C SER A 364 -19.64 -5.25 -13.67
N ALA A 365 -19.09 -5.87 -12.61
CA ALA A 365 -17.97 -6.80 -12.78
C ALA A 365 -18.45 -8.17 -13.28
N GLY A 366 -17.60 -8.78 -14.07
CA GLY A 366 -17.65 -10.19 -14.47
C GLY A 366 -16.57 -11.01 -13.75
N PRO A 367 -16.09 -12.10 -14.38
CA PRO A 367 -15.03 -12.93 -13.81
C PRO A 367 -13.73 -12.15 -13.54
N ILE A 368 -13.02 -12.58 -12.51
CA ILE A 368 -11.65 -12.13 -12.19
C ILE A 368 -10.70 -13.21 -12.73
N GLU A 369 -9.76 -12.81 -13.59
CA GLU A 369 -8.79 -13.70 -14.23
C GLU A 369 -7.36 -13.33 -13.81
N PRO A 370 -6.45 -14.32 -13.63
CA PRO A 370 -5.02 -14.03 -13.41
C PRO A 370 -4.42 -13.29 -14.61
N PHE A 371 -3.57 -12.28 -14.35
CA PHE A 371 -2.85 -11.56 -15.39
C PHE A 371 -1.33 -11.65 -15.22
N LEU A 372 -0.79 -11.32 -14.05
CA LEU A 372 0.64 -11.48 -13.75
C LEU A 372 0.76 -12.14 -12.38
N THR A 373 1.31 -13.35 -12.34
CA THR A 373 1.41 -14.18 -11.13
C THR A 373 2.86 -14.54 -10.84
N GLY A 374 3.11 -15.20 -9.70
CA GLY A 374 4.43 -15.70 -9.33
C GLY A 374 5.17 -14.84 -8.31
N PHE A 375 4.59 -13.74 -7.83
CA PHE A 375 5.14 -12.96 -6.72
C PHE A 375 4.97 -13.65 -5.36
N LEU A 376 4.04 -14.60 -5.26
CA LEU A 376 3.87 -15.48 -4.11
C LEU A 376 4.32 -16.90 -4.52
N ASP A 377 5.33 -17.43 -3.83
CA ASP A 377 5.91 -18.75 -4.07
C ASP A 377 5.99 -19.53 -2.76
N ASN A 378 5.35 -20.69 -2.69
CA ASN A 378 5.32 -21.54 -1.50
C ASN A 378 5.00 -20.75 -0.21
N ASN A 379 3.94 -19.95 -0.24
CA ASN A 379 3.49 -19.09 0.86
C ASN A 379 4.49 -17.99 1.29
N ASN A 380 5.51 -17.68 0.47
CA ASN A 380 6.48 -16.61 0.68
C ASN A 380 6.45 -15.61 -0.48
N TYR A 381 6.50 -14.32 -0.15
CA TYR A 381 6.60 -13.29 -1.18
C TYR A 381 8.02 -13.24 -1.74
N VAL A 382 8.12 -13.32 -3.06
CA VAL A 382 9.34 -13.05 -3.84
C VAL A 382 9.25 -11.70 -4.57
N GLY A 383 8.10 -11.06 -4.50
CA GLY A 383 7.79 -9.73 -4.97
C GLY A 383 6.42 -9.32 -4.45
N ARG A 384 6.09 -8.02 -4.48
CA ARG A 384 4.79 -7.50 -4.06
C ARG A 384 4.35 -6.38 -4.98
N PRO A 385 3.43 -6.65 -5.94
CA PRO A 385 2.98 -5.66 -6.90
C PRO A 385 2.15 -4.57 -6.21
N VAL A 386 2.37 -3.31 -6.63
CA VAL A 386 1.73 -2.15 -6.00
C VAL A 386 0.84 -1.38 -6.96
N ASP A 387 1.37 -0.93 -8.10
CA ASP A 387 0.64 -0.11 -9.04
C ASP A 387 0.76 -0.66 -10.46
N VAL A 388 -0.20 -0.29 -11.29
CA VAL A 388 -0.32 -0.70 -12.69
C VAL A 388 -0.42 0.55 -13.55
N MET A 389 0.34 0.61 -14.63
CA MET A 389 0.31 1.72 -15.58
C MET A 389 0.35 1.22 -17.02
N VAL A 390 -0.48 1.80 -17.89
CA VAL A 390 -0.50 1.49 -19.32
C VAL A 390 0.43 2.46 -20.05
N MET A 391 1.39 1.92 -20.80
CA MET A 391 2.35 2.68 -21.60
C MET A 391 1.76 3.10 -22.96
N LYS A 392 2.38 4.10 -23.61
CA LYS A 392 1.96 4.58 -24.95
C LYS A 392 1.99 3.48 -26.02
N ASP A 393 2.89 2.51 -25.90
CA ASP A 393 2.97 1.35 -26.79
C ASP A 393 1.97 0.24 -26.47
N GLY A 394 1.14 0.45 -25.45
CA GLY A 394 0.13 -0.50 -24.97
C GLY A 394 0.70 -1.59 -24.07
N SER A 395 1.98 -1.61 -23.74
CA SER A 395 2.50 -2.48 -22.68
C SER A 395 2.05 -1.98 -21.30
N VAL A 396 2.14 -2.85 -20.30
CA VAL A 396 1.77 -2.55 -18.92
C VAL A 396 3.00 -2.59 -18.04
N LEU A 397 3.18 -1.56 -17.22
CA LEU A 397 4.17 -1.56 -16.15
C LEU A 397 3.50 -1.91 -14.82
N VAL A 398 4.23 -2.64 -13.98
CA VAL A 398 3.82 -3.01 -12.63
C VAL A 398 4.96 -2.67 -11.68
N SER A 399 4.73 -1.81 -10.69
CA SER A 399 5.70 -1.53 -9.65
C SER A 399 5.69 -2.61 -8.57
N ASP A 400 6.84 -2.83 -7.95
CA ASP A 400 7.08 -3.84 -6.94
C ASP A 400 7.94 -3.23 -5.82
N ASP A 401 7.32 -2.98 -4.67
CA ASP A 401 7.99 -2.34 -3.54
C ASP A 401 8.90 -3.31 -2.76
N TRP A 402 8.70 -4.61 -2.93
CA TRP A 402 9.54 -5.65 -2.33
C TRP A 402 10.92 -5.70 -2.96
N ASN A 403 10.97 -5.67 -4.28
CA ASN A 403 12.22 -5.75 -5.03
C ASN A 403 12.80 -4.36 -5.38
N GLY A 404 12.02 -3.28 -5.21
CA GLY A 404 12.41 -1.95 -5.67
C GLY A 404 12.55 -1.90 -7.19
N ALA A 405 11.63 -2.54 -7.90
CA ALA A 405 11.66 -2.75 -9.33
C ALA A 405 10.34 -2.34 -10.00
N VAL A 406 10.40 -2.14 -11.31
CA VAL A 406 9.24 -2.01 -12.19
C VAL A 406 9.33 -3.10 -13.25
N TRP A 407 8.28 -3.88 -13.37
CA TRP A 407 8.12 -4.96 -14.34
C TRP A 407 7.38 -4.45 -15.56
N ARG A 408 7.69 -5.00 -16.74
CA ARG A 408 6.94 -4.72 -17.97
C ARG A 408 6.30 -6.01 -18.50
N VAL A 409 5.02 -5.93 -18.79
CA VAL A 409 4.26 -6.96 -19.51
C VAL A 409 3.94 -6.43 -20.89
N SER A 410 4.39 -7.12 -21.93
CA SER A 410 4.17 -6.74 -23.33
C SER A 410 3.60 -7.92 -24.13
N ALA A 411 2.79 -7.63 -25.15
CA ALA A 411 2.34 -8.67 -26.09
C ALA A 411 3.49 -9.15 -26.96
N GLY A 412 3.74 -10.44 -26.99
CA GLY A 412 4.63 -11.07 -27.96
C GLY A 412 4.03 -11.05 -29.38
N GLY A 413 4.87 -11.27 -30.40
CA GLY A 413 4.44 -11.21 -31.80
C GLY A 413 3.20 -12.04 -32.15
N ASN A 414 3.00 -13.17 -31.48
CA ASN A 414 1.85 -14.07 -31.67
C ASN A 414 0.56 -13.61 -30.96
N ALA A 415 0.63 -12.67 -30.01
CA ALA A 415 -0.56 -12.14 -29.35
C ALA A 415 -1.29 -11.10 -30.22
N ARG A 416 -0.57 -10.43 -31.13
CA ARG A 416 -1.14 -9.45 -32.07
C ARG A 416 -1.98 -10.11 -33.18
N THR A 417 -1.70 -11.35 -33.56
CA THR A 417 -2.42 -12.10 -34.60
C THR A 417 -3.73 -12.70 -34.13
N ALA A 418 -3.94 -12.91 -32.84
CA ALA A 418 -5.21 -13.40 -32.28
C ALA A 418 -6.27 -12.30 -32.10
N ALA A 419 -5.97 -11.05 -32.49
CA ALA A 419 -6.82 -9.86 -32.30
C ALA A 419 -7.42 -9.35 -33.63
N ARG A 420 -7.33 -10.14 -34.74
CA ARG A 420 -8.00 -9.88 -36.03
C ARG A 420 -9.20 -10.75 -36.25
#